data_5f3d584582f6173774facee909bec1c8
#
_entry.id   5f3d584582f6173774facee909bec1c8
#
_cell.length_a   1.000
_cell.length_b   1.000
_cell.length_c   1.000
_cell.angle_alpha   90.00
_cell.angle_beta   90.00
_cell.angle_gamma   90.00
#
_symmetry.space_group_name_H-M   'P 1'
#
loop_
_entity.id
_entity.type
_entity.pdbx_description
1 polymer ?
#
loop_
_entity_poly.entity_id
_entity_poly.type
_entity_poly.pdbx_seq_one_letter_code
_entity_poly.pdbx_strand_id
1 'polypeptide(L)'
;LASTPSPDLNLLNNNDPAVRSALVENSVDLLANLRDSTGLTTAMAVFSEEERRGIVLASLQGQNDHCYVPRTGFHFHLHCTAPGKAYLAALPQTKLSKFLAEFRAKSFTTHTYVDRESLRRAVKQHARKGYATDVGEYVEGVNCVAACIPWTNGRPVAAIWITALSIDLPESRLDEFAGKVIAIAKELEIRLRNLAEDPATQLNSTVESAHRFIELQFLNEESIHDYIQNLNISEKWFRSAFSAKYGISPLKFRQQLVLERAQRLLKNTSLSVKEIAFQLGYDNQNYFSRAFKSHVGQSPLAFKEKHRG
;
A
#
# COMPACT_ATOMS: atom_id res chain seq x y z
N LEU A 1 10.23 7.66 -32.60
CA LEU A 1 9.98 7.38 -31.18
C LEU A 1 8.50 7.59 -30.95
N ALA A 2 7.71 6.52 -31.04
CA ALA A 2 6.28 6.56 -30.78
C ALA A 2 6.10 6.77 -29.26
N SER A 3 5.51 7.90 -28.89
CA SER A 3 4.98 8.11 -27.55
C SER A 3 3.91 7.04 -27.32
N THR A 4 4.11 6.17 -26.32
CA THR A 4 3.01 5.34 -25.84
C THR A 4 1.89 6.29 -25.41
N PRO A 5 0.66 6.09 -25.88
CA PRO A 5 -0.45 6.94 -25.47
C PRO A 5 -0.63 6.81 -23.97
N SER A 6 -0.83 7.95 -23.31
CA SER A 6 -1.28 7.98 -21.90
C SER A 6 -2.49 7.08 -21.74
N PRO A 7 -2.58 6.25 -20.67
CA PRO A 7 -3.74 5.42 -20.48
C PRO A 7 -4.98 6.32 -20.44
N ASP A 8 -5.97 5.99 -21.28
CA ASP A 8 -7.27 6.66 -21.20
C ASP A 8 -7.93 6.23 -19.89
N LEU A 9 -7.74 7.05 -18.86
CA LEU A 9 -8.30 6.81 -17.53
C LEU A 9 -9.84 6.71 -17.57
N ASN A 10 -10.48 7.13 -18.65
CA ASN A 10 -11.93 6.96 -18.85
C ASN A 10 -12.32 5.54 -19.24
N LEU A 11 -11.38 4.73 -19.76
CA LEU A 11 -11.56 3.32 -20.10
C LEU A 11 -11.06 2.37 -19.00
N LEU A 12 -10.93 2.85 -17.76
CA LEU A 12 -10.28 2.13 -16.64
C LEU A 12 -10.64 0.65 -16.59
N ASN A 13 -9.70 -0.14 -17.08
CA ASN A 13 -9.62 -1.55 -16.79
C ASN A 13 -8.65 -1.72 -15.61
N ASN A 14 -9.15 -2.09 -14.44
CA ASN A 14 -8.33 -2.33 -13.24
C ASN A 14 -7.28 -3.45 -13.43
N ASN A 15 -7.35 -4.17 -14.54
CA ASN A 15 -6.33 -5.14 -14.96
C ASN A 15 -5.23 -4.52 -15.82
N ASP A 16 -5.38 -3.26 -16.27
CA ASP A 16 -4.35 -2.55 -17.04
C ASP A 16 -3.18 -2.16 -16.11
N PRO A 17 -1.95 -2.63 -16.39
CA PRO A 17 -0.77 -2.26 -15.60
C PRO A 17 -0.54 -0.76 -15.52
N ALA A 18 -0.82 0.00 -16.58
CA ALA A 18 -0.65 1.45 -16.58
C ALA A 18 -1.60 2.15 -15.61
N VAL A 19 -2.85 1.67 -15.52
CA VAL A 19 -3.84 2.17 -14.56
C VAL A 19 -3.39 1.87 -13.13
N ARG A 20 -2.91 0.64 -12.87
CA ARG A 20 -2.40 0.26 -11.54
C ARG A 20 -1.20 1.12 -11.13
N SER A 21 -0.29 1.39 -12.07
CA SER A 21 0.86 2.27 -11.84
C SER A 21 0.42 3.68 -11.47
N ALA A 22 -0.47 4.30 -12.26
CA ALA A 22 -1.00 5.62 -11.99
C ALA A 22 -1.70 5.72 -10.62
N LEU A 23 -2.44 4.68 -10.23
CA LEU A 23 -3.08 4.59 -8.91
C LEU A 23 -2.04 4.61 -7.78
N VAL A 24 -1.00 3.79 -7.88
CA VAL A 24 0.06 3.72 -6.85
C VAL A 24 0.84 5.03 -6.80
N GLU A 25 1.26 5.56 -7.96
CA GLU A 25 2.02 6.80 -8.07
C GLU A 25 1.31 7.98 -7.38
N ASN A 26 0.00 8.07 -7.54
CA ASN A 26 -0.79 9.18 -6.99
C ASN A 26 -1.27 8.95 -5.56
N SER A 27 -1.05 7.76 -4.99
CA SER A 27 -1.54 7.40 -3.65
C SER A 27 -0.45 7.26 -2.60
N VAL A 28 0.80 7.05 -2.99
CA VAL A 28 1.88 6.67 -2.05
C VAL A 28 2.09 7.68 -0.93
N ASP A 29 2.07 8.97 -1.26
CA ASP A 29 2.19 10.04 -0.26
C ASP A 29 0.93 10.17 0.60
N LEU A 30 -0.24 9.91 0.03
CA LEU A 30 -1.51 9.91 0.75
C LEU A 30 -1.56 8.74 1.75
N LEU A 31 -1.11 7.55 1.35
CA LEU A 31 -0.97 6.40 2.24
C LEU A 31 0.03 6.70 3.36
N ALA A 32 1.15 7.36 3.05
CA ALA A 32 2.12 7.77 4.05
C ALA A 32 1.54 8.78 5.05
N ASN A 33 0.82 9.79 4.57
CA ASN A 33 0.16 10.77 5.42
C ASN A 33 -0.90 10.11 6.34
N LEU A 34 -1.66 9.15 5.79
CA LEU A 34 -2.63 8.38 6.57
C LEU A 34 -1.93 7.54 7.65
N ARG A 35 -0.84 6.82 7.29
CA ARG A 35 -0.02 6.07 8.23
C ARG A 35 0.52 6.97 9.34
N ASP A 36 1.13 8.08 8.97
CA ASP A 36 1.81 8.97 9.92
C ASP A 36 0.82 9.66 10.88
N SER A 37 -0.40 9.96 10.39
CA SER A 37 -1.47 10.54 11.20
C SER A 37 -2.22 9.54 12.08
N THR A 38 -2.11 8.23 11.78
CA THR A 38 -2.82 7.17 12.53
C THR A 38 -1.87 6.28 13.33
N GLY A 39 -0.60 6.16 12.92
CA GLY A 39 0.36 5.18 13.42
C GLY A 39 0.12 3.77 12.85
N LEU A 40 -0.96 3.55 12.08
CA LEU A 40 -1.43 2.23 11.67
C LEU A 40 -0.95 1.88 10.25
N THR A 41 -0.94 0.58 9.93
CA THR A 41 -0.66 0.10 8.57
C THR A 41 -1.73 0.62 7.61
N THR A 42 -1.29 1.19 6.48
CA THR A 42 -2.17 1.68 5.42
C THR A 42 -1.97 0.87 4.15
N ALA A 43 -3.01 0.67 3.37
CA ALA A 43 -2.90 -0.05 2.12
C ALA A 43 -3.93 0.40 1.08
N MET A 44 -3.68 0.02 -0.17
CA MET A 44 -4.55 0.27 -1.32
C MET A 44 -4.71 -0.99 -2.16
N ALA A 45 -5.91 -1.17 -2.73
CA ALA A 45 -6.23 -2.28 -3.62
C ALA A 45 -7.09 -1.85 -4.80
N VAL A 46 -7.02 -2.65 -5.86
CA VAL A 46 -7.97 -2.66 -6.98
C VAL A 46 -8.81 -3.93 -6.94
N PHE A 47 -9.80 -4.03 -7.85
CA PHE A 47 -10.76 -5.11 -7.85
C PHE A 47 -10.86 -5.75 -9.24
N SER A 48 -10.80 -7.07 -9.28
CA SER A 48 -11.09 -7.87 -10.47
C SER A 48 -12.56 -8.32 -10.43
N GLU A 49 -13.36 -7.85 -11.39
CA GLU A 49 -14.76 -8.30 -11.53
C GLU A 49 -14.81 -9.77 -11.94
N GLU A 50 -13.88 -10.23 -12.80
CA GLU A 50 -13.79 -11.58 -13.30
C GLU A 50 -13.46 -12.58 -12.18
N GLU A 51 -12.41 -12.30 -11.41
CA GLU A 51 -11.98 -13.16 -10.31
C GLU A 51 -12.83 -12.97 -9.04
N ARG A 52 -13.62 -11.90 -8.97
CA ARG A 52 -14.40 -11.50 -7.78
C ARG A 52 -13.52 -11.35 -6.53
N ARG A 53 -12.35 -10.75 -6.73
CA ARG A 53 -11.30 -10.56 -5.72
C ARG A 53 -10.81 -9.12 -5.70
N GLY A 54 -10.30 -8.71 -4.56
CA GLY A 54 -9.45 -7.53 -4.47
C GLY A 54 -7.99 -7.94 -4.56
N ILE A 55 -7.14 -7.06 -5.08
CA ILE A 55 -5.69 -7.24 -5.25
C ILE A 55 -5.00 -6.08 -4.57
N VAL A 56 -4.15 -6.37 -3.59
CA VAL A 56 -3.37 -5.34 -2.89
C VAL A 56 -2.34 -4.74 -3.85
N LEU A 57 -2.36 -3.44 -4.08
CA LEU A 57 -1.40 -2.74 -4.93
C LEU A 57 -0.23 -2.16 -4.14
N ALA A 58 -0.51 -1.62 -2.97
CA ALA A 58 0.51 -1.03 -2.10
C ALA A 58 0.10 -1.18 -0.64
N SER A 59 1.08 -1.32 0.25
CA SER A 59 0.87 -1.22 1.68
C SER A 59 2.09 -0.60 2.36
N LEU A 60 1.85 0.24 3.36
CA LEU A 60 2.87 0.89 4.17
C LEU A 60 2.70 0.43 5.60
N GLN A 61 3.74 -0.19 6.15
CA GLN A 61 3.75 -0.68 7.51
C GLN A 61 3.50 0.44 8.51
N GLY A 62 2.68 0.19 9.51
CA GLY A 62 2.45 1.08 10.65
C GLY A 62 3.72 1.28 11.50
N GLN A 63 3.61 2.16 12.48
CA GLN A 63 4.75 2.55 13.33
C GLN A 63 4.98 1.60 14.52
N ASN A 64 4.01 0.73 14.81
CA ASN A 64 4.10 -0.25 15.91
C ASN A 64 5.03 -1.41 15.54
N ASP A 65 5.71 -2.00 16.53
CA ASP A 65 6.62 -3.14 16.34
C ASP A 65 5.89 -4.39 15.83
N HIS A 66 4.64 -4.56 16.22
CA HIS A 66 3.77 -5.67 15.83
C HIS A 66 2.61 -5.14 14.99
N CYS A 67 2.71 -5.25 13.67
CA CYS A 67 1.63 -4.84 12.77
C CYS A 67 1.29 -5.91 11.74
N TYR A 68 0.00 -5.99 11.43
CA TYR A 68 -0.47 -6.75 10.29
C TYR A 68 -0.24 -5.94 9.01
N VAL A 69 0.54 -6.50 8.08
CA VAL A 69 0.88 -5.84 6.80
C VAL A 69 0.39 -6.72 5.64
N PRO A 70 -0.63 -6.31 4.90
CA PRO A 70 -1.06 -7.02 3.69
C PRO A 70 0.05 -7.00 2.64
N ARG A 71 0.36 -8.16 2.04
CA ARG A 71 1.39 -8.24 1.00
C ARG A 71 0.88 -7.66 -0.31
N THR A 72 1.70 -6.88 -1.01
CA THR A 72 1.43 -6.47 -2.40
C THR A 72 1.25 -7.70 -3.29
N GLY A 73 0.31 -7.63 -4.23
CA GLY A 73 -0.08 -8.76 -5.07
C GLY A 73 -1.03 -9.78 -4.40
N PHE A 74 -1.31 -9.64 -3.11
CA PHE A 74 -2.20 -10.58 -2.41
C PHE A 74 -3.66 -10.40 -2.86
N HIS A 75 -4.31 -11.53 -3.21
CA HIS A 75 -5.72 -11.57 -3.60
C HIS A 75 -6.60 -11.88 -2.38
N PHE A 76 -7.57 -11.02 -2.10
CA PHE A 76 -8.47 -11.16 -0.96
C PHE A 76 -9.94 -11.28 -1.34
N HIS A 77 -10.73 -11.84 -0.43
CA HIS A 77 -12.17 -12.02 -0.61
C HIS A 77 -12.94 -10.72 -0.34
N LEU A 78 -13.98 -10.44 -1.15
CA LEU A 78 -14.75 -9.20 -1.03
C LEU A 78 -15.71 -9.17 0.17
N HIS A 79 -16.18 -10.32 0.63
CA HIS A 79 -17.27 -10.40 1.62
C HIS A 79 -16.82 -10.23 3.07
N CYS A 80 -15.54 -10.47 3.37
CA CYS A 80 -15.00 -10.54 4.72
C CYS A 80 -13.82 -9.60 4.97
N THR A 81 -13.58 -8.63 4.09
CA THR A 81 -12.55 -7.61 4.26
C THR A 81 -13.16 -6.22 4.15
N ALA A 82 -12.62 -5.25 4.89
CA ALA A 82 -13.10 -3.87 4.82
C ALA A 82 -13.03 -3.31 3.38
N PRO A 83 -11.88 -3.39 2.65
CA PRO A 83 -11.81 -2.89 1.27
C PRO A 83 -12.77 -3.63 0.34
N GLY A 84 -12.97 -4.94 0.51
CA GLY A 84 -13.93 -5.72 -0.29
C GLY A 84 -15.36 -5.29 -0.06
N LYS A 85 -15.77 -5.06 1.19
CA LYS A 85 -17.13 -4.59 1.52
C LYS A 85 -17.33 -3.13 1.11
N ALA A 86 -16.29 -2.28 1.18
CA ALA A 86 -16.34 -0.93 0.63
C ALA A 86 -16.58 -0.93 -0.89
N TYR A 87 -15.90 -1.82 -1.62
CA TYR A 87 -16.14 -2.04 -3.04
C TYR A 87 -17.57 -2.49 -3.33
N LEU A 88 -18.07 -3.52 -2.61
CA LEU A 88 -19.44 -3.99 -2.77
C LEU A 88 -20.48 -2.90 -2.48
N ALA A 89 -20.22 -2.05 -1.50
CA ALA A 89 -21.08 -0.92 -1.13
C ALA A 89 -21.14 0.19 -2.20
N ALA A 90 -20.06 0.32 -2.99
CA ALA A 90 -19.96 1.29 -4.08
C ALA A 90 -20.47 0.76 -5.44
N LEU A 91 -20.80 -0.54 -5.54
CA LEU A 91 -21.30 -1.10 -6.78
C LEU A 91 -22.71 -0.60 -7.12
N PRO A 92 -23.03 -0.40 -8.42
CA PRO A 92 -24.40 -0.25 -8.88
C PRO A 92 -25.27 -1.41 -8.40
N GLN A 93 -26.53 -1.10 -8.07
CA GLN A 93 -27.46 -2.09 -7.47
C GLN A 93 -27.59 -3.38 -8.31
N THR A 94 -27.56 -3.27 -9.64
CA THR A 94 -27.62 -4.42 -10.56
C THR A 94 -26.43 -5.36 -10.40
N LYS A 95 -25.19 -4.81 -10.30
CA LYS A 95 -23.97 -5.57 -10.10
C LYS A 95 -23.91 -6.19 -8.70
N LEU A 96 -24.29 -5.44 -7.67
CA LEU A 96 -24.39 -5.97 -6.31
C LEU A 96 -25.39 -7.12 -6.23
N SER A 97 -26.57 -6.98 -6.87
CA SER A 97 -27.58 -8.04 -6.89
C SER A 97 -27.07 -9.30 -7.58
N LYS A 98 -26.33 -9.16 -8.70
CA LYS A 98 -25.70 -10.29 -9.38
C LYS A 98 -24.63 -10.94 -8.49
N PHE A 99 -23.78 -10.15 -7.84
CA PHE A 99 -22.78 -10.67 -6.89
C PHE A 99 -23.44 -11.48 -5.79
N LEU A 100 -24.48 -10.95 -5.15
CA LEU A 100 -25.19 -11.60 -4.05
C LEU A 100 -25.96 -12.85 -4.51
N ALA A 101 -26.51 -12.88 -5.74
CA ALA A 101 -27.21 -14.05 -6.28
C ALA A 101 -26.27 -15.26 -6.39
N GLU A 102 -25.03 -15.03 -6.77
CA GLU A 102 -24.02 -16.06 -6.98
C GLU A 102 -23.09 -16.22 -5.75
N PHE A 103 -23.39 -15.52 -4.65
CA PHE A 103 -22.53 -15.51 -3.45
C PHE A 103 -22.41 -16.91 -2.85
N ARG A 104 -21.17 -17.34 -2.67
CA ARG A 104 -20.79 -18.56 -1.95
C ARG A 104 -19.74 -18.16 -0.93
N ALA A 105 -20.10 -18.19 0.33
CA ALA A 105 -19.22 -17.79 1.43
C ALA A 105 -18.15 -18.84 1.68
N LYS A 106 -16.93 -18.36 1.93
CA LYS A 106 -15.89 -19.09 2.65
C LYS A 106 -15.79 -18.45 4.04
N SER A 107 -15.96 -19.24 5.08
CA SER A 107 -15.72 -18.80 6.46
C SER A 107 -14.23 -18.79 6.74
N PHE A 108 -13.75 -17.74 7.37
CA PHE A 108 -12.35 -17.58 7.82
C PHE A 108 -12.27 -17.53 9.34
N THR A 109 -13.26 -16.88 9.95
CA THR A 109 -13.40 -16.74 11.40
C THR A 109 -14.86 -16.92 11.78
N THR A 110 -15.18 -16.91 13.08
CA THR A 110 -16.56 -16.91 13.57
C THR A 110 -17.32 -15.62 13.23
N HIS A 111 -16.62 -14.55 12.89
CA HIS A 111 -17.18 -13.24 12.53
C HIS A 111 -17.46 -13.07 11.03
N THR A 112 -16.97 -14.02 10.20
CA THR A 112 -17.16 -13.95 8.73
C THR A 112 -18.65 -13.98 8.37
N TYR A 113 -19.09 -13.05 7.52
CA TYR A 113 -20.44 -13.11 6.93
C TYR A 113 -20.56 -14.30 5.99
N VAL A 114 -21.32 -15.31 6.38
CA VAL A 114 -21.49 -16.55 5.59
C VAL A 114 -22.83 -16.63 4.88
N ASP A 115 -23.81 -15.82 5.28
CA ASP A 115 -25.10 -15.75 4.61
C ASP A 115 -25.29 -14.47 3.81
N ARG A 116 -26.05 -14.60 2.71
CA ARG A 116 -26.28 -13.52 1.74
C ARG A 116 -26.99 -12.31 2.37
N GLU A 117 -27.92 -12.54 3.27
CA GLU A 117 -28.75 -11.47 3.80
C GLU A 117 -28.00 -10.64 4.84
N SER A 118 -27.19 -11.27 5.68
CA SER A 118 -26.30 -10.58 6.62
C SER A 118 -25.26 -9.72 5.86
N LEU A 119 -24.63 -10.27 4.82
CA LEU A 119 -23.71 -9.52 3.98
C LEU A 119 -24.43 -8.34 3.29
N ARG A 120 -25.64 -8.55 2.77
CA ARG A 120 -26.43 -7.48 2.13
C ARG A 120 -26.75 -6.35 3.09
N ARG A 121 -27.12 -6.66 4.34
CA ARG A 121 -27.36 -5.65 5.38
C ARG A 121 -26.12 -4.86 5.71
N ALA A 122 -24.98 -5.53 5.91
CA ALA A 122 -23.71 -4.90 6.18
C ALA A 122 -23.29 -3.96 5.03
N VAL A 123 -23.34 -4.44 3.78
CA VAL A 123 -23.02 -3.63 2.59
C VAL A 123 -23.92 -2.39 2.47
N LYS A 124 -25.23 -2.52 2.72
CA LYS A 124 -26.15 -1.37 2.73
C LYS A 124 -25.81 -0.35 3.82
N GLN A 125 -25.41 -0.81 5.01
CA GLN A 125 -24.99 0.07 6.09
C GLN A 125 -23.68 0.80 5.72
N HIS A 126 -22.71 0.09 5.13
CA HIS A 126 -21.45 0.68 4.67
C HIS A 126 -21.69 1.73 3.57
N ALA A 127 -22.60 1.46 2.63
CA ALA A 127 -22.98 2.44 1.60
C ALA A 127 -23.52 3.75 2.18
N ARG A 128 -24.29 3.68 3.27
CA ARG A 128 -24.83 4.87 3.97
C ARG A 128 -23.73 5.63 4.75
N LYS A 129 -22.78 4.90 5.34
CA LYS A 129 -21.67 5.48 6.12
C LYS A 129 -20.58 6.07 5.22
N GLY A 130 -20.42 5.59 3.99
CA GLY A 130 -19.33 5.95 3.07
C GLY A 130 -17.99 5.24 3.37
N TYR A 131 -18.00 4.29 4.30
CA TYR A 131 -16.86 3.45 4.63
C TYR A 131 -17.31 2.06 5.06
N ALA A 132 -16.43 1.08 5.01
CA ALA A 132 -16.67 -0.27 5.50
C ALA A 132 -15.64 -0.66 6.56
N THR A 133 -16.05 -1.56 7.44
CA THR A 133 -15.20 -2.11 8.50
C THR A 133 -15.07 -3.61 8.35
N ASP A 134 -13.97 -4.16 8.87
CA ASP A 134 -13.76 -5.58 9.10
C ASP A 134 -13.33 -5.72 10.57
N VAL A 135 -14.10 -6.44 11.35
CA VAL A 135 -13.86 -6.67 12.78
C VAL A 135 -13.57 -8.15 12.97
N GLY A 136 -12.33 -8.54 12.68
CA GLY A 136 -11.89 -9.91 12.79
C GLY A 136 -12.60 -10.90 11.85
N GLU A 137 -13.15 -10.42 10.74
CA GLU A 137 -13.93 -11.24 9.79
C GLU A 137 -13.04 -12.09 8.87
N TYR A 138 -11.87 -11.56 8.47
CA TYR A 138 -10.91 -12.25 7.62
C TYR A 138 -9.77 -12.88 8.43
N VAL A 139 -9.20 -12.12 9.36
CA VAL A 139 -8.16 -12.57 10.29
C VAL A 139 -8.60 -12.23 11.70
N GLU A 140 -8.72 -13.25 12.57
CA GLU A 140 -9.11 -13.03 13.95
C GLU A 140 -8.14 -12.09 14.67
N GLY A 141 -8.68 -11.13 15.43
CA GLY A 141 -7.87 -10.13 16.12
C GLY A 141 -7.30 -9.02 15.23
N VAL A 142 -7.67 -8.94 13.94
CA VAL A 142 -7.30 -7.85 13.02
C VAL A 142 -8.55 -7.06 12.64
N ASN A 143 -8.49 -5.75 12.81
CA ASN A 143 -9.57 -4.84 12.43
C ASN A 143 -9.12 -3.90 11.30
N CYS A 144 -10.07 -3.49 10.45
CA CYS A 144 -9.82 -2.62 9.32
C CYS A 144 -10.94 -1.60 9.13
N VAL A 145 -10.58 -0.43 8.58
CA VAL A 145 -11.52 0.58 8.06
C VAL A 145 -11.10 0.95 6.65
N ALA A 146 -12.04 0.89 5.70
CA ALA A 146 -11.79 1.15 4.29
C ALA A 146 -12.80 2.12 3.69
N ALA A 147 -12.34 2.97 2.76
CA ALA A 147 -13.17 3.75 1.88
C ALA A 147 -12.85 3.43 0.41
N CYS A 148 -13.88 3.38 -0.41
CA CYS A 148 -13.76 3.17 -1.83
C CYS A 148 -13.58 4.50 -2.56
N ILE A 149 -12.82 4.47 -3.66
CA ILE A 149 -12.60 5.62 -4.54
C ILE A 149 -13.52 5.43 -5.74
N PRO A 150 -14.59 6.26 -5.88
CA PRO A 150 -15.46 6.21 -7.04
C PRO A 150 -14.77 6.82 -8.26
N TRP A 151 -15.20 6.42 -9.44
CA TRP A 151 -14.79 7.03 -10.69
C TRP A 151 -15.94 7.79 -11.39
N THR A 152 -15.60 8.56 -12.43
CA THR A 152 -16.55 9.39 -13.19
C THR A 152 -17.78 8.65 -13.70
N ASN A 153 -17.66 7.36 -13.98
CA ASN A 153 -18.76 6.49 -14.42
C ASN A 153 -19.51 5.79 -13.27
N GLY A 154 -19.25 6.18 -12.01
CA GLY A 154 -19.82 5.57 -10.82
C GLY A 154 -19.31 4.16 -10.49
N ARG A 155 -18.27 3.68 -11.19
CA ARG A 155 -17.59 2.42 -10.84
C ARG A 155 -16.51 2.65 -9.80
N PRO A 156 -16.40 1.81 -8.78
CA PRO A 156 -15.28 1.89 -7.85
C PRO A 156 -13.97 1.49 -8.53
N VAL A 157 -12.95 2.35 -8.43
CA VAL A 157 -11.62 2.15 -9.03
C VAL A 157 -10.71 1.40 -8.10
N ALA A 158 -10.64 1.86 -6.86
CA ALA A 158 -9.74 1.36 -5.84
C ALA A 158 -10.37 1.49 -4.45
N ALA A 159 -9.74 0.94 -3.44
CA ALA A 159 -10.05 1.24 -2.05
C ALA A 159 -8.75 1.51 -1.28
N ILE A 160 -8.81 2.42 -0.33
CA ILE A 160 -7.78 2.69 0.67
C ILE A 160 -8.30 2.23 2.03
N TRP A 161 -7.41 1.68 2.85
CA TRP A 161 -7.78 1.28 4.21
C TRP A 161 -6.62 1.39 5.18
N ILE A 162 -6.97 1.42 6.46
CA ILE A 162 -6.07 1.14 7.58
C ILE A 162 -6.37 -0.24 8.13
N THR A 163 -5.33 -0.89 8.65
CA THR A 163 -5.44 -2.19 9.32
C THR A 163 -4.49 -2.25 10.50
N ALA A 164 -4.92 -2.92 11.57
CA ALA A 164 -4.09 -3.17 12.74
C ALA A 164 -4.63 -4.34 13.56
N LEU A 165 -3.86 -4.78 14.53
CA LEU A 165 -4.36 -5.66 15.57
C LEU A 165 -5.48 -4.97 16.35
N SER A 166 -6.46 -5.72 16.83
CA SER A 166 -7.63 -5.20 17.55
C SER A 166 -7.28 -4.41 18.82
N ILE A 167 -6.10 -4.64 19.39
CA ILE A 167 -5.58 -3.88 20.53
C ILE A 167 -5.22 -2.44 20.13
N ASP A 168 -4.70 -2.23 18.91
CA ASP A 168 -4.31 -0.92 18.39
C ASP A 168 -5.45 -0.22 17.67
N LEU A 169 -6.36 -0.99 17.08
CA LEU A 169 -7.56 -0.53 16.38
C LEU A 169 -8.80 -1.24 16.93
N PRO A 170 -9.25 -0.94 18.16
CA PRO A 170 -10.46 -1.54 18.72
C PRO A 170 -11.72 -1.07 17.97
N GLU A 171 -12.77 -1.91 17.99
CA GLU A 171 -14.03 -1.63 17.29
C GLU A 171 -14.62 -0.25 17.64
N SER A 172 -14.49 0.17 18.91
CA SER A 172 -14.98 1.47 19.40
C SER A 172 -14.31 2.69 18.75
N ARG A 173 -13.14 2.52 18.09
CA ARG A 173 -12.40 3.60 17.43
C ARG A 173 -12.50 3.60 15.91
N LEU A 174 -13.18 2.62 15.33
CA LEU A 174 -13.29 2.51 13.86
C LEU A 174 -13.94 3.74 13.22
N ASP A 175 -14.98 4.29 13.85
CA ASP A 175 -15.69 5.48 13.35
C ASP A 175 -14.81 6.75 13.44
N GLU A 176 -13.93 6.85 14.45
CA GLU A 176 -12.95 7.94 14.58
C GLU A 176 -11.97 7.96 13.39
N PHE A 177 -11.45 6.81 13.03
CA PHE A 177 -10.49 6.69 11.92
C PHE A 177 -11.15 6.75 10.53
N ALA A 178 -12.43 6.43 10.43
CA ALA A 178 -13.16 6.44 9.17
C ALA A 178 -13.11 7.80 8.47
N GLY A 179 -13.22 8.89 9.23
CA GLY A 179 -13.12 10.25 8.70
C GLY A 179 -11.78 10.52 7.97
N LYS A 180 -10.67 10.03 8.54
CA LYS A 180 -9.34 10.16 7.93
C LYS A 180 -9.22 9.33 6.65
N VAL A 181 -9.71 8.09 6.65
CA VAL A 181 -9.68 7.21 5.48
C VAL A 181 -10.53 7.79 4.34
N ILE A 182 -11.72 8.31 4.64
CA ILE A 182 -12.60 8.96 3.66
C ILE A 182 -11.93 10.21 3.07
N ALA A 183 -11.28 11.03 3.90
CA ALA A 183 -10.61 12.24 3.42
C ALA A 183 -9.49 11.90 2.43
N ILE A 184 -8.69 10.89 2.72
CA ILE A 184 -7.61 10.41 1.83
C ILE A 184 -8.20 9.81 0.53
N ALA A 185 -9.29 9.05 0.61
CA ALA A 185 -9.94 8.49 -0.57
C ALA A 185 -10.48 9.60 -1.49
N LYS A 186 -11.06 10.67 -0.93
CA LYS A 186 -11.52 11.85 -1.69
C LYS A 186 -10.36 12.62 -2.32
N GLU A 187 -9.27 12.80 -1.60
CA GLU A 187 -8.08 13.47 -2.14
C GLU A 187 -7.51 12.69 -3.33
N LEU A 188 -7.43 11.36 -3.24
CA LEU A 188 -6.99 10.54 -4.36
C LEU A 188 -7.96 10.61 -5.54
N GLU A 189 -9.27 10.61 -5.30
CA GLU A 189 -10.29 10.81 -6.34
C GLU A 189 -10.04 12.11 -7.12
N ILE A 190 -9.80 13.22 -6.41
CA ILE A 190 -9.53 14.53 -7.02
C ILE A 190 -8.26 14.48 -7.87
N ARG A 191 -7.18 13.90 -7.37
CA ARG A 191 -5.92 13.75 -8.11
C ARG A 191 -6.08 12.96 -9.38
N LEU A 192 -6.80 11.83 -9.32
CA LEU A 192 -7.05 10.97 -10.48
C LEU A 192 -7.91 11.69 -11.53
N ARG A 193 -8.89 12.50 -11.12
CA ARG A 193 -9.69 13.32 -12.05
C ARG A 193 -8.85 14.37 -12.76
N ASN A 194 -8.01 15.08 -12.02
CA ASN A 194 -7.11 16.09 -12.60
C ASN A 194 -6.11 15.47 -13.59
N LEU A 195 -5.63 14.25 -13.32
CA LEU A 195 -4.76 13.52 -14.25
C LEU A 195 -5.47 13.11 -15.54
N ALA A 196 -6.78 12.79 -15.47
CA ALA A 196 -7.56 12.47 -16.66
C ALA A 196 -7.72 13.69 -17.59
N GLU A 197 -7.60 14.90 -17.05
CA GLU A 197 -7.74 16.18 -17.79
C GLU A 197 -6.42 16.70 -18.35
N ASP A 198 -5.23 16.31 -17.81
CA ASP A 198 -3.91 16.78 -18.27
C ASP A 198 -2.84 15.68 -18.36
N PRO A 199 -2.67 15.05 -19.53
CA PRO A 199 -1.70 13.98 -19.75
C PRO A 199 -0.22 14.39 -19.66
N ALA A 200 0.11 15.68 -19.78
CA ALA A 200 1.51 16.15 -19.79
C ALA A 200 2.16 16.13 -18.39
N THR A 201 1.37 16.15 -17.34
CA THR A 201 1.82 16.12 -15.94
C THR A 201 2.27 14.72 -15.49
N GLN A 202 1.88 13.67 -16.21
CA GLN A 202 2.12 12.27 -15.82
C GLN A 202 3.59 11.84 -15.75
N LEU A 203 4.43 12.31 -16.69
CA LEU A 203 5.78 11.76 -16.84
C LEU A 203 6.75 12.19 -15.72
N ASN A 204 6.57 13.38 -15.17
CA ASN A 204 7.39 13.88 -14.05
C ASN A 204 6.97 13.28 -12.71
N SER A 205 5.71 12.89 -12.56
CA SER A 205 5.17 12.30 -11.32
C SER A 205 5.69 10.88 -11.08
N THR A 206 5.88 10.07 -12.13
CA THR A 206 6.29 8.66 -12.02
C THR A 206 7.64 8.49 -11.29
N VAL A 207 8.64 9.29 -11.64
CA VAL A 207 9.98 9.20 -11.04
C VAL A 207 9.97 9.73 -9.59
N GLU A 208 9.18 10.76 -9.31
CA GLU A 208 8.98 11.30 -7.95
C GLU A 208 8.27 10.31 -7.04
N SER A 209 7.21 9.71 -7.54
CA SER A 209 6.44 8.70 -6.81
C SER A 209 7.27 7.46 -6.52
N ALA A 210 8.10 7.03 -7.48
CA ALA A 210 9.03 5.92 -7.28
C ALA A 210 10.10 6.24 -6.23
N HIS A 211 10.66 7.46 -6.25
CA HIS A 211 11.60 7.91 -5.22
C HIS A 211 10.96 7.82 -3.83
N ARG A 212 9.76 8.37 -3.67
CA ARG A 212 9.02 8.36 -2.41
C ARG A 212 8.61 6.95 -1.98
N PHE A 213 8.21 6.10 -2.93
CA PHE A 213 7.92 4.70 -2.64
C PHE A 213 9.16 3.96 -2.09
N ILE A 214 10.35 4.17 -2.71
CA ILE A 214 11.60 3.61 -2.22
C ILE A 214 11.92 4.12 -0.81
N GLU A 215 11.75 5.43 -0.52
CA GLU A 215 11.92 5.99 0.82
C GLU A 215 11.06 5.29 1.89
N LEU A 216 9.83 4.95 1.54
CA LEU A 216 8.86 4.34 2.45
C LEU A 216 9.04 2.82 2.58
N GLN A 217 9.57 2.15 1.55
CA GLN A 217 9.64 0.69 1.44
C GLN A 217 11.08 0.15 1.36
N PHE A 218 12.09 0.95 1.68
CA PHE A 218 13.50 0.58 1.46
C PHE A 218 13.94 -0.71 2.15
N LEU A 219 13.23 -1.19 3.18
CA LEU A 219 13.48 -2.47 3.83
C LEU A 219 12.84 -3.67 3.10
N ASN A 220 11.85 -3.43 2.22
CA ASN A 220 11.15 -4.47 1.48
C ASN A 220 11.56 -4.44 -0.01
N GLU A 221 12.59 -5.22 -0.34
CA GLU A 221 13.13 -5.27 -1.70
C GLU A 221 12.16 -5.85 -2.72
N GLU A 222 11.42 -6.91 -2.35
CA GLU A 222 10.40 -7.52 -3.22
C GLU A 222 9.32 -6.50 -3.58
N SER A 223 8.82 -5.74 -2.60
CA SER A 223 7.81 -4.70 -2.84
C SER A 223 8.30 -3.60 -3.78
N ILE A 224 9.58 -3.21 -3.71
CA ILE A 224 10.17 -2.21 -4.61
C ILE A 224 10.32 -2.78 -6.01
N HIS A 225 10.75 -4.03 -6.15
CA HIS A 225 10.89 -4.69 -7.44
C HIS A 225 9.54 -4.81 -8.13
N ASP A 226 8.52 -5.31 -7.42
CA ASP A 226 7.14 -5.42 -7.92
C ASP A 226 6.56 -4.06 -8.31
N TYR A 227 6.81 -3.03 -7.50
CA TYR A 227 6.41 -1.67 -7.82
C TYR A 227 7.01 -1.21 -9.16
N ILE A 228 8.33 -1.36 -9.33
CA ILE A 228 9.02 -0.94 -10.56
C ILE A 228 8.53 -1.73 -11.78
N GLN A 229 8.31 -3.03 -11.65
CA GLN A 229 7.76 -3.85 -12.72
C GLN A 229 6.33 -3.45 -13.13
N ASN A 230 5.53 -3.01 -12.16
CA ASN A 230 4.15 -2.58 -12.41
C ASN A 230 4.04 -1.16 -13.00
N LEU A 231 5.13 -0.39 -13.10
CA LEU A 231 5.13 0.94 -13.70
C LEU A 231 4.90 0.94 -15.23
N ASN A 232 4.81 -0.23 -15.87
CA ASN A 232 4.65 -0.39 -17.32
C ASN A 232 5.63 0.45 -18.17
N ILE A 233 6.82 0.69 -17.62
CA ILE A 233 7.94 1.41 -18.25
C ILE A 233 9.13 0.48 -18.34
N SER A 234 10.01 0.70 -19.31
CA SER A 234 11.23 -0.12 -19.35
C SER A 234 12.12 0.19 -18.14
N GLU A 235 12.63 -0.85 -17.49
CA GLU A 235 13.56 -0.71 -16.35
C GLU A 235 14.77 0.16 -16.70
N LYS A 236 15.27 0.06 -17.93
CA LYS A 236 16.35 0.89 -18.46
C LYS A 236 15.97 2.37 -18.48
N TRP A 237 14.76 2.69 -18.96
CA TRP A 237 14.27 4.06 -18.98
C TRP A 237 14.10 4.58 -17.54
N PHE A 238 13.47 3.81 -16.65
CA PHE A 238 13.28 4.20 -15.26
C PHE A 238 14.61 4.52 -14.55
N ARG A 239 15.59 3.62 -14.66
CA ARG A 239 16.93 3.83 -14.08
C ARG A 239 17.61 5.10 -14.62
N SER A 240 17.48 5.35 -15.93
CA SER A 240 18.04 6.54 -16.57
C SER A 240 17.35 7.82 -16.07
N ALA A 241 16.03 7.85 -16.06
CA ALA A 241 15.23 9.01 -15.63
C ALA A 241 15.42 9.30 -14.13
N PHE A 242 15.42 8.29 -13.29
CA PHE A 242 15.70 8.40 -11.85
C PHE A 242 17.09 8.96 -11.60
N SER A 243 18.13 8.41 -12.28
CA SER A 243 19.51 8.84 -12.12
C SER A 243 19.72 10.27 -12.65
N ALA A 244 19.04 10.65 -13.74
CA ALA A 244 19.09 12.00 -14.26
C ALA A 244 18.50 13.03 -13.29
N LYS A 245 17.42 12.66 -12.59
CA LYS A 245 16.72 13.53 -11.63
C LYS A 245 17.42 13.63 -10.28
N TYR A 246 17.87 12.50 -9.71
CA TYR A 246 18.38 12.40 -8.34
C TYR A 246 19.91 12.19 -8.25
N GLY A 247 20.61 12.08 -9.36
CA GLY A 247 22.05 11.91 -9.41
C GLY A 247 22.56 10.52 -9.02
N ILE A 248 21.68 9.60 -8.62
CA ILE A 248 22.02 8.24 -8.20
C ILE A 248 21.01 7.24 -8.73
N SER A 249 21.43 5.96 -8.87
CA SER A 249 20.48 4.91 -9.29
C SER A 249 19.49 4.55 -8.18
N PRO A 250 18.28 4.02 -8.51
CA PRO A 250 17.29 3.60 -7.51
C PRO A 250 17.85 2.60 -6.49
N LEU A 251 18.64 1.64 -6.94
CA LEU A 251 19.27 0.63 -6.07
C LEU A 251 20.26 1.28 -5.09
N LYS A 252 21.08 2.22 -5.58
CA LYS A 252 22.05 2.93 -4.75
C LYS A 252 21.34 3.84 -3.74
N PHE A 253 20.23 4.47 -4.14
CA PHE A 253 19.40 5.27 -3.25
C PHE A 253 18.82 4.41 -2.12
N ARG A 254 18.19 3.26 -2.46
CA ARG A 254 17.72 2.30 -1.46
C ARG A 254 18.83 1.88 -0.49
N GLN A 255 19.99 1.54 -1.00
CA GLN A 255 21.13 1.11 -0.18
C GLN A 255 21.58 2.21 0.81
N GLN A 256 21.55 3.47 0.41
CA GLN A 256 21.81 4.60 1.31
C GLN A 256 20.84 4.64 2.48
N LEU A 257 19.52 4.54 2.20
CA LEU A 257 18.48 4.54 3.23
C LEU A 257 18.63 3.38 4.23
N VAL A 258 18.96 2.17 3.73
CA VAL A 258 19.25 1.01 4.59
C VAL A 258 20.43 1.28 5.51
N LEU A 259 21.52 1.86 4.98
CA LEU A 259 22.73 2.15 5.77
C LEU A 259 22.53 3.32 6.75
N GLU A 260 21.70 4.31 6.42
CA GLU A 260 21.28 5.35 7.37
C GLU A 260 20.44 4.78 8.52
N ARG A 261 19.54 3.83 8.20
CA ARG A 261 18.79 3.10 9.24
C ARG A 261 19.73 2.29 10.13
N ALA A 262 20.76 1.65 9.52
CA ALA A 262 21.79 0.93 10.26
C ALA A 262 22.51 1.83 11.26
N GLN A 263 22.92 3.04 10.85
CA GLN A 263 23.56 4.01 11.74
C GLN A 263 22.66 4.37 12.94
N ARG A 264 21.38 4.60 12.68
CA ARG A 264 20.40 4.89 13.76
C ARG A 264 20.26 3.72 14.73
N LEU A 265 20.15 2.48 14.24
CA LEU A 265 20.06 1.29 15.09
C LEU A 265 21.34 1.05 15.90
N LEU A 266 22.52 1.19 15.28
CA LEU A 266 23.80 1.05 15.95
C LEU A 266 24.00 2.06 17.07
N LYS A 267 23.48 3.28 16.89
CA LYS A 267 23.58 4.38 17.86
C LYS A 267 22.59 4.26 19.00
N ASN A 268 21.35 3.86 18.71
CA ASN A 268 20.20 4.03 19.62
C ASN A 268 19.72 2.71 20.24
N THR A 269 20.33 1.56 19.91
CA THR A 269 19.89 0.25 20.43
C THR A 269 21.05 -0.58 20.98
N SER A 270 20.72 -1.58 21.80
CA SER A 270 21.68 -2.57 22.30
C SER A 270 21.95 -3.71 21.32
N LEU A 271 21.19 -3.80 20.20
CA LEU A 271 21.27 -4.89 19.22
C LEU A 271 22.71 -5.11 18.73
N SER A 272 23.11 -6.37 18.56
CA SER A 272 24.39 -6.72 17.97
C SER A 272 24.47 -6.34 16.48
N VAL A 273 25.67 -6.22 15.94
CA VAL A 273 25.87 -5.97 14.49
C VAL A 273 25.20 -7.04 13.64
N LYS A 274 25.17 -8.29 14.13
CA LYS A 274 24.54 -9.42 13.45
C LYS A 274 23.01 -9.25 13.40
N GLU A 275 22.40 -8.92 14.55
CA GLU A 275 20.94 -8.70 14.62
C GLU A 275 20.51 -7.52 13.74
N ILE A 276 21.27 -6.42 13.76
CA ILE A 276 20.98 -5.26 12.90
C ILE A 276 21.10 -5.66 11.41
N ALA A 277 22.14 -6.41 11.02
CA ALA A 277 22.27 -6.87 9.64
C ALA A 277 21.05 -7.68 9.19
N PHE A 278 20.60 -8.65 10.00
CA PHE A 278 19.41 -9.45 9.69
C PHE A 278 18.12 -8.61 9.65
N GLN A 279 17.92 -7.69 10.60
CA GLN A 279 16.76 -6.80 10.64
C GLN A 279 16.67 -5.90 9.40
N LEU A 280 17.82 -5.59 8.79
CA LEU A 280 17.91 -4.77 7.58
C LEU A 280 17.90 -5.60 6.28
N GLY A 281 17.63 -6.91 6.36
CA GLY A 281 17.50 -7.79 5.20
C GLY A 281 18.82 -8.31 4.63
N TYR A 282 19.92 -8.26 5.39
CA TYR A 282 21.18 -8.87 4.98
C TYR A 282 21.30 -10.31 5.49
N ASP A 283 21.42 -11.27 4.59
CA ASP A 283 21.64 -12.68 4.95
C ASP A 283 23.04 -12.93 5.58
N ASN A 284 23.98 -12.00 5.38
CA ASN A 284 25.37 -12.17 5.81
C ASN A 284 25.91 -10.88 6.46
N GLN A 285 26.29 -10.99 7.73
CA GLN A 285 26.90 -9.88 8.50
C GLN A 285 28.18 -9.32 7.85
N ASN A 286 28.99 -10.16 7.20
CA ASN A 286 30.23 -9.70 6.58
C ASN A 286 29.97 -8.84 5.34
N TYR A 287 28.93 -9.19 4.57
CA TYR A 287 28.50 -8.36 3.45
C TYR A 287 27.95 -7.02 3.92
N PHE A 288 27.10 -7.02 4.93
CA PHE A 288 26.63 -5.79 5.60
C PHE A 288 27.80 -4.94 6.09
N SER A 289 28.76 -5.53 6.80
CA SER A 289 29.90 -4.80 7.38
C SER A 289 30.78 -4.13 6.32
N ARG A 290 30.95 -4.78 5.17
CA ARG A 290 31.67 -4.20 4.02
C ARG A 290 30.91 -3.06 3.40
N ALA A 291 29.61 -3.22 3.15
CA ALA A 291 28.75 -2.19 2.61
C ALA A 291 28.70 -0.95 3.53
N PHE A 292 28.53 -1.19 4.84
CA PHE A 292 28.51 -0.13 5.86
C PHE A 292 29.86 0.62 5.91
N LYS A 293 30.98 -0.10 5.94
CA LYS A 293 32.32 0.52 5.95
C LYS A 293 32.58 1.34 4.69
N SER A 294 32.14 0.84 3.54
CA SER A 294 32.29 1.58 2.26
C SER A 294 31.50 2.89 2.26
N HIS A 295 30.33 2.92 2.92
CA HIS A 295 29.44 4.08 2.95
C HIS A 295 29.81 5.08 4.07
N VAL A 296 30.15 4.56 5.26
CA VAL A 296 30.37 5.37 6.49
C VAL A 296 31.83 5.63 6.78
N GLY A 297 32.74 4.92 6.09
CA GLY A 297 34.19 5.05 6.27
C GLY A 297 34.76 4.21 7.43
N GLN A 298 33.93 3.64 8.31
CA GLN A 298 34.36 2.81 9.45
C GLN A 298 33.47 1.59 9.62
N SER A 299 33.96 0.56 10.34
CA SER A 299 33.18 -0.65 10.55
C SER A 299 31.94 -0.40 11.43
N PRO A 300 30.86 -1.22 11.32
CA PRO A 300 29.70 -1.09 12.20
C PRO A 300 30.05 -1.18 13.69
N LEU A 301 30.99 -2.05 14.05
CA LEU A 301 31.44 -2.22 15.44
C LEU A 301 32.15 -0.95 15.95
N ALA A 302 33.09 -0.44 15.19
CA ALA A 302 33.80 0.80 15.54
C ALA A 302 32.85 2.01 15.62
N PHE A 303 31.88 2.06 14.70
CA PHE A 303 30.82 3.09 14.74
C PHE A 303 29.99 3.00 16.02
N LYS A 304 29.57 1.79 16.39
CA LYS A 304 28.78 1.55 17.61
C LYS A 304 29.54 1.91 18.88
N GLU A 305 30.81 1.49 18.99
CA GLU A 305 31.67 1.80 20.13
C GLU A 305 31.87 3.32 20.30
N LYS A 306 32.10 4.03 19.21
CA LYS A 306 32.29 5.49 19.19
C LYS A 306 31.04 6.27 19.67
N HIS A 307 29.85 5.71 19.53
CA HIS A 307 28.58 6.38 19.83
C HIS A 307 27.86 5.75 21.04
N ARG A 308 28.46 4.78 21.72
CA ARG A 308 28.07 4.32 23.05
C ARG A 308 28.64 5.29 24.09
N GLY A 309 27.93 6.37 24.34
CA GLY A 309 28.18 7.28 25.43
C GLY A 309 26.95 7.40 26.26
#